data_5d029351ff63d9efb63f1e044e734fb8
#
_entry.id   5d029351ff63d9efb63f1e044e734fb8
#
_cell.length_a   1.000
_cell.length_b   1.000
_cell.length_c   1.000
_cell.angle_alpha   90.00
_cell.angle_beta   90.00
_cell.angle_gamma   90.00
#
_symmetry.space_group_name_H-M   'P 1'
#
loop_
_entity.id
_entity.type
_entity.pdbx_description
1 polymer ?
#
loop_
_entity_poly.entity_id
_entity_poly.type
_entity_poly.pdbx_seq_one_letter_code
_entity_poly.pdbx_strand_id
1 'polypeptide(L)'
;MENIKIEVKNLNFYYGNLKVLKNINLKIFENKITALIGPSGCGKTTFLRCLNRIHDLYPNTKYEGEIIFDNENILKNSINIINLRMRIGMVFQKPTPFNMSIFDNVAFGLKLKGIKNKTEIKDRVEKALKDAYLFEEVKDKLNKNALSLSGGQQQRLCIARAIAVEPEVLLFDEPTSALDPISTGKIEELIRELGEKITIVIVTHNMQQAARV
;
A
#
# COMPACT_ATOMS: atom_id res chain seq x y z
N MET A 1 -16.90 -19.78 5.02
CA MET A 1 -17.20 -18.42 5.48
C MET A 1 -15.99 -17.56 5.10
N GLU A 2 -16.21 -16.38 4.55
CA GLU A 2 -15.11 -15.46 4.23
C GLU A 2 -14.53 -14.88 5.53
N ASN A 3 -13.20 -14.97 5.70
CA ASN A 3 -12.53 -14.42 6.88
C ASN A 3 -12.44 -12.90 6.76
N ILE A 4 -12.77 -12.19 7.85
CA ILE A 4 -12.61 -10.74 7.93
C ILE A 4 -11.17 -10.43 8.32
N LYS A 5 -10.44 -9.68 7.46
CA LYS A 5 -9.08 -9.24 7.73
C LYS A 5 -9.04 -7.92 8.50
N ILE A 6 -9.89 -6.97 8.11
CA ILE A 6 -10.04 -5.70 8.84
C ILE A 6 -11.53 -5.43 9.05
N GLU A 7 -11.93 -5.11 10.28
CA GLU A 7 -13.27 -4.65 10.60
C GLU A 7 -13.21 -3.23 11.17
N VAL A 8 -13.93 -2.32 10.52
CA VAL A 8 -14.04 -0.92 10.93
C VAL A 8 -15.40 -0.70 11.55
N LYS A 9 -15.44 -0.15 12.79
CA LYS A 9 -16.66 0.09 13.56
C LYS A 9 -16.76 1.54 14.00
N ASN A 10 -17.83 2.20 13.59
CA ASN A 10 -18.21 3.58 13.97
C ASN A 10 -17.04 4.57 13.86
N LEU A 11 -16.17 4.40 12.83
CA LEU A 11 -14.99 5.23 12.66
C LEU A 11 -15.37 6.67 12.30
N ASN A 12 -14.92 7.59 13.15
CA ASN A 12 -14.87 9.01 12.84
C ASN A 12 -13.41 9.44 12.80
N PHE A 13 -13.09 10.34 11.87
CA PHE A 13 -11.75 10.89 11.76
C PHE A 13 -11.78 12.40 11.58
N TYR A 14 -10.85 13.09 12.21
CA TYR A 14 -10.78 14.54 12.26
C TYR A 14 -9.41 15.06 11.88
N TYR A 15 -9.36 16.17 11.14
CA TYR A 15 -8.23 17.08 11.04
C TYR A 15 -8.56 18.32 11.85
N GLY A 16 -7.89 18.51 12.99
CA GLY A 16 -8.27 19.54 13.95
C GLY A 16 -9.73 19.40 14.37
N ASN A 17 -10.53 20.42 14.12
CA ASN A 17 -11.98 20.42 14.41
C ASN A 17 -12.84 19.91 13.25
N LEU A 18 -12.25 19.67 12.07
CA LEU A 18 -13.00 19.22 10.90
C LEU A 18 -13.19 17.70 10.94
N LYS A 19 -14.44 17.25 11.08
CA LYS A 19 -14.82 15.84 10.98
C LYS A 19 -14.95 15.44 9.51
N VAL A 20 -13.97 14.65 9.01
CA VAL A 20 -13.88 14.22 7.60
C VAL A 20 -14.55 12.86 7.38
N LEU A 21 -14.37 11.91 8.29
CA LEU A 21 -15.07 10.62 8.25
C LEU A 21 -16.15 10.61 9.33
N LYS A 22 -17.34 10.10 8.98
CA LYS A 22 -18.52 10.12 9.84
C LYS A 22 -19.13 8.73 9.91
N ASN A 23 -18.96 8.06 11.07
CA ASN A 23 -19.59 6.78 11.40
C ASN A 23 -19.38 5.70 10.31
N ILE A 24 -18.12 5.52 9.87
CA ILE A 24 -17.78 4.52 8.85
C ILE A 24 -17.81 3.13 9.47
N ASN A 25 -18.53 2.23 8.82
CA ASN A 25 -18.60 0.81 9.17
C ASN A 25 -18.31 0.01 7.90
N LEU A 26 -17.25 -0.83 7.91
CA LEU A 26 -16.81 -1.59 6.75
C LEU A 26 -16.09 -2.86 7.18
N LYS A 27 -16.28 -3.94 6.41
CA LYS A 27 -15.51 -5.18 6.54
C LYS A 27 -14.67 -5.38 5.29
N ILE A 28 -13.39 -5.68 5.48
CA ILE A 28 -12.42 -6.02 4.43
C ILE A 28 -12.07 -7.48 4.62
N PHE A 29 -12.30 -8.28 3.57
CA PHE A 29 -12.13 -9.73 3.62
C PHE A 29 -10.71 -10.14 3.22
N GLU A 30 -10.23 -11.20 3.83
CA GLU A 30 -8.89 -11.75 3.60
C GLU A 30 -8.73 -12.24 2.17
N ASN A 31 -7.55 -11.94 1.56
CA ASN A 31 -7.20 -12.34 0.18
C ASN A 31 -8.28 -11.95 -0.85
N LYS A 32 -8.83 -10.75 -0.67
CA LYS A 32 -9.77 -10.12 -1.61
C LYS A 32 -9.34 -8.70 -1.91
N ILE A 33 -9.78 -8.20 -3.07
CA ILE A 33 -9.63 -6.80 -3.44
C ILE A 33 -10.90 -6.06 -3.05
N THR A 34 -10.74 -5.02 -2.24
CA THR A 34 -11.83 -4.10 -1.87
C THR A 34 -11.60 -2.75 -2.55
N ALA A 35 -12.43 -2.39 -3.52
CA ALA A 35 -12.33 -1.10 -4.20
C ALA A 35 -13.21 -0.04 -3.52
N LEU A 36 -12.61 1.09 -3.16
CA LEU A 36 -13.29 2.26 -2.64
C LEU A 36 -13.51 3.25 -3.78
N ILE A 37 -14.75 3.42 -4.20
CA ILE A 37 -15.13 4.24 -5.35
C ILE A 37 -15.99 5.41 -4.88
N GLY A 38 -15.88 6.55 -5.54
CA GLY A 38 -16.70 7.73 -5.25
C GLY A 38 -16.05 9.02 -5.76
N PRO A 39 -16.75 10.16 -5.65
CA PRO A 39 -16.25 11.45 -6.14
C PRO A 39 -15.00 11.90 -5.37
N SER A 40 -14.21 12.78 -5.99
CA SER A 40 -13.05 13.40 -5.35
C SER A 40 -13.48 14.16 -4.09
N GLY A 41 -12.68 14.12 -3.04
CA GLY A 41 -12.94 14.83 -1.79
C GLY A 41 -13.92 14.16 -0.82
N CYS A 42 -14.53 13.00 -1.16
CA CYS A 42 -15.48 12.32 -0.26
C CYS A 42 -14.83 11.54 0.90
N GLY A 43 -13.48 11.57 1.04
CA GLY A 43 -12.77 10.96 2.17
C GLY A 43 -12.15 9.59 1.92
N LYS A 44 -12.16 9.03 0.70
CA LYS A 44 -11.59 7.70 0.38
C LYS A 44 -10.13 7.56 0.78
N THR A 45 -9.28 8.47 0.33
CA THR A 45 -7.86 8.52 0.70
C THR A 45 -7.67 8.69 2.20
N THR A 46 -8.50 9.52 2.85
CA THR A 46 -8.48 9.68 4.31
C THR A 46 -8.79 8.36 5.00
N PHE A 47 -9.85 7.66 4.57
CA PHE A 47 -10.20 6.36 5.11
C PHE A 47 -9.07 5.33 4.89
N LEU A 48 -8.55 5.23 3.65
CA LEU A 48 -7.47 4.32 3.33
C LEU A 48 -6.26 4.50 4.26
N ARG A 49 -5.88 5.77 4.50
CA ARG A 49 -4.75 6.15 5.37
C ARG A 49 -5.02 5.92 6.86
N CYS A 50 -6.27 5.77 7.30
CA CYS A 50 -6.58 5.37 8.66
C CYS A 50 -6.20 3.91 8.91
N LEU A 51 -6.27 3.02 7.88
CA LEU A 51 -6.04 1.58 8.03
C LEU A 51 -4.59 1.23 8.43
N ASN A 52 -3.61 2.10 8.16
CA ASN A 52 -2.21 1.92 8.60
C ASN A 52 -1.72 3.06 9.49
N ARG A 53 -2.63 3.90 9.97
CA ARG A 53 -2.35 5.03 10.87
C ARG A 53 -1.31 6.01 10.35
N ILE A 54 -1.24 6.23 9.01
CA ILE A 54 -0.27 7.18 8.46
C ILE A 54 -0.57 8.62 8.85
N HIS A 55 -1.83 8.90 9.23
CA HIS A 55 -2.23 10.21 9.75
C HIS A 55 -1.57 10.59 11.07
N ASP A 56 -1.03 9.64 11.83
CA ASP A 56 -0.26 9.91 13.05
C ASP A 56 1.01 10.73 12.78
N LEU A 57 1.43 10.83 11.51
CA LEU A 57 2.54 11.70 11.09
C LEU A 57 2.15 13.18 10.99
N TYR A 58 0.86 13.49 11.07
CA TYR A 58 0.35 14.85 10.98
C TYR A 58 -0.16 15.33 12.35
N PRO A 59 0.13 16.57 12.76
CA PRO A 59 -0.38 17.10 14.00
C PRO A 59 -1.92 17.28 13.94
N ASN A 60 -2.54 17.28 15.13
CA ASN A 60 -3.96 17.57 15.30
C ASN A 60 -4.90 16.62 14.55
N THR A 61 -4.54 15.34 14.44
CA THR A 61 -5.44 14.29 13.94
C THR A 61 -6.07 13.53 15.11
N LYS A 62 -7.34 13.12 14.94
CA LYS A 62 -8.07 12.36 15.96
C LYS A 62 -8.89 11.25 15.31
N TYR A 63 -8.86 10.07 15.93
CA TYR A 63 -9.71 8.94 15.61
C TYR A 63 -10.73 8.73 16.74
N GLU A 64 -11.95 8.31 16.38
CA GLU A 64 -12.95 7.76 17.27
C GLU A 64 -13.53 6.49 16.64
N GLY A 65 -13.97 5.53 17.44
CA GLY A 65 -14.42 4.21 16.98
C GLY A 65 -13.29 3.18 17.00
N GLU A 66 -13.37 2.17 16.16
CA GLU A 66 -12.43 1.05 16.16
C GLU A 66 -12.03 0.65 14.74
N ILE A 67 -10.77 0.25 14.58
CA ILE A 67 -10.27 -0.47 13.42
C ILE A 67 -9.61 -1.74 13.94
N ILE A 68 -10.23 -2.88 13.68
CA ILE A 68 -9.81 -4.19 14.18
C ILE A 68 -9.10 -4.91 13.04
N PHE A 69 -7.82 -5.20 13.22
CA PHE A 69 -6.96 -5.96 12.31
C PHE A 69 -6.48 -7.22 13.03
N ASP A 70 -6.81 -8.40 12.51
CA ASP A 70 -6.53 -9.70 13.15
C ASP A 70 -6.94 -9.73 14.64
N ASN A 71 -8.17 -9.33 14.94
CA ASN A 71 -8.76 -9.26 16.29
C ASN A 71 -8.13 -8.22 17.24
N GLU A 72 -7.21 -7.38 16.76
CA GLU A 72 -6.60 -6.32 17.56
C GLU A 72 -7.03 -4.93 17.08
N ASN A 73 -7.52 -4.07 17.98
CA ASN A 73 -7.85 -2.68 17.62
C ASN A 73 -6.57 -1.87 17.47
N ILE A 74 -6.24 -1.53 16.21
CA ILE A 74 -5.02 -0.81 15.85
C ILE A 74 -4.99 0.66 16.31
N LEU A 75 -6.10 1.21 16.80
CA LEU A 75 -6.15 2.58 17.32
C LEU A 75 -5.66 2.68 18.77
N LYS A 76 -5.39 1.56 19.45
CA LYS A 76 -4.83 1.56 20.80
C LYS A 76 -3.40 2.12 20.83
N ASN A 77 -3.06 2.79 21.94
CA ASN A 77 -1.71 3.36 22.14
C ASN A 77 -0.61 2.28 22.30
N SER A 78 -0.98 1.05 22.65
CA SER A 78 -0.05 -0.08 22.80
C SER A 78 0.48 -0.65 21.48
N ILE A 79 -0.10 -0.25 20.35
CA ILE A 79 0.27 -0.80 19.03
C ILE A 79 1.65 -0.33 18.61
N ASN A 80 2.52 -1.28 18.23
CA ASN A 80 3.77 -0.97 17.58
C ASN A 80 3.51 -0.53 16.12
N ILE A 81 3.61 0.78 15.88
CA ILE A 81 3.30 1.40 14.58
C ILE A 81 4.23 0.92 13.46
N ILE A 82 5.50 0.65 13.77
CA ILE A 82 6.45 0.14 12.76
C ILE A 82 6.01 -1.25 12.31
N ASN A 83 5.69 -2.12 13.24
CA ASN A 83 5.20 -3.46 12.94
C ASN A 83 3.86 -3.43 12.18
N LEU A 84 2.93 -2.57 12.59
CA LEU A 84 1.66 -2.37 11.89
C LEU A 84 1.89 -1.99 10.42
N ARG A 85 2.77 -1.02 10.14
CA ARG A 85 3.06 -0.54 8.77
C ARG A 85 3.88 -1.52 7.94
N MET A 86 4.57 -2.48 8.56
CA MET A 86 5.18 -3.61 7.85
C MET A 86 4.13 -4.63 7.41
N ARG A 87 3.08 -4.84 8.22
CA ARG A 87 1.98 -5.76 7.91
C ARG A 87 0.93 -5.13 6.99
N ILE A 88 0.72 -3.81 7.08
CA ILE A 88 -0.21 -3.04 6.23
C ILE A 88 0.60 -2.03 5.41
N GLY A 89 1.08 -2.46 4.25
CA GLY A 89 1.85 -1.64 3.31
C GLY A 89 0.98 -0.62 2.58
N MET A 90 1.61 0.41 2.00
CA MET A 90 0.89 1.43 1.23
C MET A 90 1.69 1.87 0.00
N VAL A 91 0.97 1.98 -1.12
CA VAL A 91 1.44 2.55 -2.39
C VAL A 91 0.67 3.84 -2.63
N PHE A 92 1.40 4.95 -2.77
CA PHE A 92 0.82 6.28 -2.94
C PHE A 92 0.49 6.59 -4.40
N GLN A 93 -0.38 7.57 -4.59
CA GLN A 93 -0.81 8.07 -5.89
C GLN A 93 0.37 8.54 -6.75
N LYS A 94 1.28 9.32 -6.15
CA LYS A 94 2.54 9.70 -6.82
C LYS A 94 3.63 8.71 -6.44
N PRO A 95 4.40 8.19 -7.41
CA PRO A 95 5.56 7.40 -7.09
C PRO A 95 6.51 8.16 -6.16
N THR A 96 6.98 7.51 -5.12
CA THR A 96 7.88 8.09 -4.11
C THR A 96 9.10 7.20 -3.91
N PRO A 97 9.90 6.94 -4.97
CA PRO A 97 11.16 6.23 -4.77
C PRO A 97 12.10 7.08 -3.91
N PHE A 98 12.87 6.43 -3.06
CA PHE A 98 13.91 7.09 -2.30
C PHE A 98 15.07 7.46 -3.22
N ASN A 99 15.79 8.55 -2.91
CA ASN A 99 17.00 8.95 -3.63
C ASN A 99 18.19 8.03 -3.31
N MET A 100 18.07 6.78 -3.76
CA MET A 100 19.06 5.72 -3.62
C MET A 100 18.93 4.75 -4.80
N SER A 101 19.74 3.69 -4.83
CA SER A 101 19.71 2.71 -5.93
C SER A 101 18.35 2.00 -6.03
N ILE A 102 18.07 1.42 -7.19
CA ILE A 102 16.89 0.57 -7.42
C ILE A 102 16.90 -0.59 -6.41
N PHE A 103 18.05 -1.24 -6.26
CA PHE A 103 18.24 -2.32 -5.29
C PHE A 103 17.94 -1.88 -3.86
N ASP A 104 18.55 -0.78 -3.42
CA ASP A 104 18.37 -0.30 -2.03
C ASP A 104 16.96 0.17 -1.74
N ASN A 105 16.23 0.68 -2.73
CA ASN A 105 14.80 0.99 -2.56
C ASN A 105 14.00 -0.23 -2.12
N VAL A 106 14.19 -1.37 -2.79
CA VAL A 106 13.46 -2.61 -2.47
C VAL A 106 14.01 -3.26 -1.19
N ALA A 107 15.33 -3.25 -1.02
CA ALA A 107 16.00 -3.81 0.15
C ALA A 107 15.73 -3.03 1.45
N PHE A 108 15.26 -1.77 1.36
CA PHE A 108 15.12 -0.89 2.51
C PHE A 108 14.25 -1.48 3.63
N GLY A 109 13.05 -1.94 3.29
CA GLY A 109 12.14 -2.55 4.24
C GLY A 109 12.67 -3.86 4.84
N LEU A 110 13.38 -4.67 4.04
CA LEU A 110 14.01 -5.91 4.51
C LEU A 110 15.08 -5.64 5.56
N LYS A 111 15.91 -4.61 5.33
CA LYS A 111 16.93 -4.16 6.30
C LYS A 111 16.29 -3.66 7.60
N LEU A 112 15.19 -2.90 7.52
CA LEU A 112 14.43 -2.43 8.69
C LEU A 112 13.79 -3.61 9.46
N LYS A 113 13.36 -4.66 8.76
CA LYS A 113 12.85 -5.91 9.36
C LYS A 113 13.96 -6.71 10.08
N GLY A 114 15.21 -6.27 9.97
CA GLY A 114 16.35 -6.89 10.64
C GLY A 114 17.03 -8.00 9.84
N ILE A 115 16.69 -8.20 8.57
CA ILE A 115 17.35 -9.19 7.71
C ILE A 115 18.77 -8.72 7.41
N LYS A 116 19.77 -9.53 7.80
CA LYS A 116 21.20 -9.21 7.65
C LYS A 116 21.89 -10.05 6.58
N ASN A 117 21.29 -11.18 6.21
CA ASN A 117 21.86 -12.08 5.21
C ASN A 117 21.78 -11.44 3.83
N LYS A 118 22.94 -11.16 3.21
CA LYS A 118 23.04 -10.49 1.91
C LYS A 118 22.43 -11.32 0.78
N THR A 119 22.57 -12.63 0.82
CA THR A 119 21.99 -13.52 -0.19
C THR A 119 20.48 -13.50 -0.11
N GLU A 120 19.90 -13.64 1.10
CA GLU A 120 18.47 -13.55 1.33
C GLU A 120 17.89 -12.20 0.85
N ILE A 121 18.58 -11.09 1.18
CA ILE A 121 18.14 -9.75 0.71
C ILE A 121 18.13 -9.72 -0.81
N LYS A 122 19.19 -10.23 -1.48
CA LYS A 122 19.28 -10.25 -2.94
C LYS A 122 18.13 -11.04 -3.56
N ASP A 123 17.88 -12.25 -3.04
CA ASP A 123 16.86 -13.14 -3.55
C ASP A 123 15.45 -12.54 -3.38
N ARG A 124 15.17 -11.92 -2.22
CA ARG A 124 13.88 -11.24 -1.97
C ARG A 124 13.71 -9.99 -2.82
N VAL A 125 14.77 -9.21 -3.05
CA VAL A 125 14.74 -8.04 -3.94
C VAL A 125 14.45 -8.47 -5.37
N GLU A 126 15.15 -9.49 -5.87
CA GLU A 126 14.94 -10.03 -7.22
C GLU A 126 13.51 -10.56 -7.38
N LYS A 127 13.02 -11.35 -6.41
CA LYS A 127 11.63 -11.84 -6.39
C LYS A 127 10.63 -10.69 -6.44
N ALA A 128 10.78 -9.69 -5.56
CA ALA A 128 9.84 -8.56 -5.50
C ALA A 128 9.83 -7.73 -6.79
N LEU A 129 11.00 -7.56 -7.44
CA LEU A 129 11.09 -6.89 -8.74
C LEU A 129 10.44 -7.72 -9.86
N LYS A 130 10.55 -9.05 -9.83
CA LYS A 130 9.86 -9.96 -10.75
C LYS A 130 8.35 -9.90 -10.53
N ASP A 131 7.91 -10.05 -9.30
CA ASP A 131 6.50 -9.97 -8.92
C ASP A 131 5.88 -8.61 -9.28
N ALA A 132 6.67 -7.53 -9.36
CA ALA A 132 6.24 -6.20 -9.81
C ALA A 132 6.43 -5.95 -11.32
N TYR A 133 6.73 -6.96 -12.13
CA TYR A 133 7.00 -6.87 -13.58
C TYR A 133 8.07 -5.81 -13.95
N LEU A 134 9.07 -5.63 -13.10
CA LEU A 134 10.10 -4.61 -13.30
C LEU A 134 11.49 -5.21 -13.53
N PHE A 135 11.75 -6.45 -13.10
CA PHE A 135 13.08 -7.05 -13.05
C PHE A 135 13.78 -7.02 -14.41
N GLU A 136 13.13 -7.46 -15.49
CA GLU A 136 13.71 -7.52 -16.82
C GLU A 136 14.11 -6.15 -17.37
N GLU A 137 13.41 -5.10 -16.95
CA GLU A 137 13.69 -3.72 -17.37
C GLU A 137 14.86 -3.08 -16.60
N VAL A 138 15.23 -3.64 -15.41
CA VAL A 138 16.20 -3.01 -14.51
C VAL A 138 17.36 -3.90 -14.08
N LYS A 139 17.40 -5.19 -14.43
CA LYS A 139 18.38 -6.17 -13.96
C LYS A 139 19.84 -5.72 -14.18
N ASP A 140 20.14 -5.02 -15.29
CA ASP A 140 21.49 -4.54 -15.62
C ASP A 140 21.82 -3.16 -15.00
N LYS A 141 20.87 -2.57 -14.28
CA LYS A 141 21.01 -1.22 -13.70
C LYS A 141 20.52 -1.11 -12.25
N LEU A 142 20.50 -2.21 -11.49
CA LEU A 142 20.03 -2.25 -10.11
C LEU A 142 20.77 -1.26 -9.18
N ASN A 143 22.01 -0.94 -9.48
CA ASN A 143 22.84 0.02 -8.73
C ASN A 143 22.61 1.49 -9.19
N LYS A 144 21.83 1.74 -10.23
CA LYS A 144 21.50 3.10 -10.67
C LYS A 144 20.45 3.73 -9.76
N ASN A 145 20.46 5.07 -9.73
CA ASN A 145 19.49 5.82 -8.93
C ASN A 145 18.05 5.57 -9.42
N ALA A 146 17.16 5.28 -8.49
CA ALA A 146 15.75 4.99 -8.79
C ALA A 146 14.99 6.17 -9.41
N LEU A 147 15.43 7.42 -9.16
CA LEU A 147 14.84 8.62 -9.75
C LEU A 147 15.05 8.73 -11.27
N SER A 148 15.97 7.95 -11.84
CA SER A 148 16.19 7.89 -13.30
C SER A 148 15.17 7.03 -14.05
N LEU A 149 14.30 6.32 -13.34
CA LEU A 149 13.26 5.49 -13.93
C LEU A 149 12.08 6.32 -14.45
N SER A 150 11.35 5.81 -15.44
CA SER A 150 10.09 6.40 -15.88
C SER A 150 9.01 6.35 -14.78
N GLY A 151 7.97 7.16 -14.88
CA GLY A 151 6.90 7.20 -13.88
C GLY A 151 6.26 5.84 -13.62
N GLY A 152 5.94 5.07 -14.66
CA GLY A 152 5.41 3.71 -14.52
C GLY A 152 6.41 2.72 -13.89
N GLN A 153 7.71 2.84 -14.22
CA GLN A 153 8.77 2.06 -13.59
C GLN A 153 8.94 2.43 -12.11
N GLN A 154 8.90 3.73 -11.77
CA GLN A 154 8.96 4.20 -10.39
C GLN A 154 7.77 3.67 -9.57
N GLN A 155 6.57 3.66 -10.14
CA GLN A 155 5.40 3.13 -9.45
C GLN A 155 5.53 1.63 -9.19
N ARG A 156 5.96 0.85 -10.19
CA ARG A 156 6.23 -0.59 -10.00
C ARG A 156 7.37 -0.83 -9.01
N LEU A 157 8.37 0.03 -8.96
CA LEU A 157 9.42 -0.03 -7.92
C LEU A 157 8.85 0.22 -6.53
N CYS A 158 7.94 1.19 -6.36
CA CYS A 158 7.26 1.43 -5.08
C CYS A 158 6.40 0.23 -4.66
N ILE A 159 5.76 -0.45 -5.62
CA ILE A 159 5.04 -1.71 -5.35
C ILE A 159 6.02 -2.81 -4.95
N ALA A 160 7.12 -3.02 -5.70
CA ALA A 160 8.16 -4.00 -5.37
C ALA A 160 8.70 -3.78 -3.94
N ARG A 161 8.98 -2.52 -3.57
CA ARG A 161 9.40 -2.14 -2.23
C ARG A 161 8.37 -2.52 -1.16
N ALA A 162 7.10 -2.31 -1.45
CA ALA A 162 6.02 -2.61 -0.51
C ALA A 162 5.82 -4.13 -0.33
N ILE A 163 5.89 -4.92 -1.40
CA ILE A 163 5.68 -6.38 -1.33
C ILE A 163 6.91 -7.16 -0.85
N ALA A 164 8.12 -6.58 -0.95
CA ALA A 164 9.35 -7.25 -0.52
C ALA A 164 9.35 -7.67 0.95
N VAL A 165 8.65 -6.93 1.81
CA VAL A 165 8.50 -7.24 3.25
C VAL A 165 7.40 -8.26 3.53
N GLU A 166 6.70 -8.74 2.49
CA GLU A 166 5.59 -9.70 2.58
C GLU A 166 4.47 -9.18 3.50
N PRO A 167 3.81 -8.07 3.13
CA PRO A 167 2.71 -7.53 3.92
C PRO A 167 1.47 -8.44 3.81
N GLU A 168 0.61 -8.38 4.81
CA GLU A 168 -0.68 -9.09 4.83
C GLU A 168 -1.78 -8.29 4.13
N VAL A 169 -1.66 -6.97 4.16
CA VAL A 169 -2.57 -6.03 3.49
C VAL A 169 -1.77 -5.01 2.70
N LEU A 170 -2.21 -4.70 1.49
CA LEU A 170 -1.62 -3.67 0.66
C LEU A 170 -2.66 -2.62 0.27
N LEU A 171 -2.39 -1.37 0.61
CA LEU A 171 -3.25 -0.23 0.35
C LEU A 171 -2.76 0.50 -0.91
N PHE A 172 -3.66 0.77 -1.85
CA PHE A 172 -3.37 1.53 -3.07
C PHE A 172 -4.19 2.82 -3.11
N ASP A 173 -3.53 3.96 -3.13
CA ASP A 173 -4.15 5.28 -3.24
C ASP A 173 -4.02 5.77 -4.70
N GLU A 174 -5.03 5.53 -5.55
CA GLU A 174 -5.09 5.90 -6.97
C GLU A 174 -3.79 5.57 -7.76
N PRO A 175 -3.31 4.32 -7.77
CA PRO A 175 -1.95 3.96 -8.17
C PRO A 175 -1.61 4.21 -9.66
N THR A 176 -2.61 4.48 -10.48
CA THR A 176 -2.47 4.64 -11.95
C THR A 176 -2.86 6.01 -12.48
N SER A 177 -3.32 6.92 -11.61
CA SER A 177 -3.95 8.19 -12.03
C SER A 177 -3.03 9.14 -12.80
N ALA A 178 -1.70 8.97 -12.68
CA ALA A 178 -0.69 9.82 -13.36
C ALA A 178 0.11 9.05 -14.42
N LEU A 179 -0.37 7.87 -14.88
CA LEU A 179 0.36 6.99 -15.76
C LEU A 179 -0.26 6.90 -17.14
N ASP A 180 0.56 6.54 -18.12
CA ASP A 180 0.13 6.20 -19.46
C ASP A 180 -0.71 4.90 -19.49
N PRO A 181 -1.50 4.65 -20.56
CA PRO A 181 -2.39 3.48 -20.63
C PRO A 181 -1.66 2.13 -20.55
N ILE A 182 -0.44 2.03 -21.09
CA ILE A 182 0.35 0.77 -21.08
C ILE A 182 0.83 0.48 -19.65
N SER A 183 1.38 1.48 -18.97
CA SER A 183 1.81 1.37 -17.57
C SER A 183 0.62 1.09 -16.65
N THR A 184 -0.54 1.70 -16.91
CA THR A 184 -1.80 1.45 -16.19
C THR A 184 -2.20 -0.02 -16.30
N GLY A 185 -2.24 -0.58 -17.51
CA GLY A 185 -2.60 -1.99 -17.73
C GLY A 185 -1.70 -2.96 -16.96
N LYS A 186 -0.38 -2.74 -16.99
CA LYS A 186 0.58 -3.55 -16.23
C LYS A 186 0.33 -3.52 -14.71
N ILE A 187 -0.02 -2.35 -14.17
CA ILE A 187 -0.29 -2.22 -12.74
C ILE A 187 -1.64 -2.85 -12.36
N GLU A 188 -2.66 -2.73 -13.20
CA GLU A 188 -3.95 -3.39 -12.97
C GLU A 188 -3.81 -4.92 -12.96
N GLU A 189 -3.07 -5.48 -13.90
CA GLU A 189 -2.75 -6.91 -13.95
C GLU A 189 -1.99 -7.35 -12.68
N LEU A 190 -0.95 -6.60 -12.31
CA LEU A 190 -0.20 -6.83 -11.09
C LEU A 190 -1.08 -6.81 -9.83
N ILE A 191 -1.97 -5.83 -9.69
CA ILE A 191 -2.89 -5.73 -8.54
C ILE A 191 -3.80 -6.96 -8.49
N ARG A 192 -4.32 -7.42 -9.63
CA ARG A 192 -5.18 -8.60 -9.70
C ARG A 192 -4.44 -9.86 -9.24
N GLU A 193 -3.22 -10.10 -9.73
CA GLU A 193 -2.41 -11.26 -9.32
C GLU A 193 -2.01 -11.22 -7.84
N LEU A 194 -1.67 -10.03 -7.34
CA LEU A 194 -1.39 -9.84 -5.91
C LEU A 194 -2.63 -10.11 -5.05
N GLY A 195 -3.82 -9.74 -5.53
CA GLY A 195 -5.10 -9.93 -4.82
C GLY A 195 -5.47 -11.39 -4.55
N GLU A 196 -4.88 -12.33 -5.29
CA GLU A 196 -5.03 -13.77 -5.02
C GLU A 196 -4.26 -14.23 -3.78
N LYS A 197 -3.25 -13.46 -3.35
CA LYS A 197 -2.30 -13.83 -2.28
C LYS A 197 -2.32 -12.88 -1.10
N ILE A 198 -2.67 -11.61 -1.32
CA ILE A 198 -2.60 -10.52 -0.35
C ILE A 198 -3.95 -9.81 -0.31
N THR A 199 -4.39 -9.41 0.86
CA THR A 199 -5.60 -8.57 0.98
C THR A 199 -5.29 -7.17 0.43
N ILE A 200 -6.12 -6.67 -0.49
CA ILE A 200 -5.91 -5.38 -1.14
C ILE A 200 -7.07 -4.44 -0.86
N VAL A 201 -6.74 -3.18 -0.54
CA VAL A 201 -7.71 -2.07 -0.54
C VAL A 201 -7.23 -1.02 -1.52
N ILE A 202 -8.03 -0.72 -2.53
CA ILE A 202 -7.68 0.25 -3.57
C ILE A 202 -8.68 1.41 -3.59
N VAL A 203 -8.17 2.63 -3.62
CA VAL A 203 -8.94 3.83 -3.95
C VAL A 203 -8.79 4.10 -5.43
N THR A 204 -9.91 4.28 -6.12
CA THR A 204 -9.93 4.74 -7.51
C THR A 204 -11.16 5.60 -7.77
N HIS A 205 -11.04 6.55 -8.69
CA HIS A 205 -12.16 7.28 -9.25
C HIS A 205 -12.61 6.71 -10.61
N ASN A 206 -11.89 5.71 -11.13
CA ASN A 206 -12.18 5.05 -12.39
C ASN A 206 -12.97 3.75 -12.17
N MET A 207 -14.27 3.77 -12.49
CA MET A 207 -15.13 2.59 -12.36
C MET A 207 -14.69 1.41 -13.23
N GLN A 208 -14.12 1.69 -14.42
CA GLN A 208 -13.61 0.62 -15.29
C GLN A 208 -12.39 -0.06 -14.66
N GLN A 209 -11.53 0.67 -13.99
CA GLN A 209 -10.41 0.09 -13.24
C GLN A 209 -10.93 -0.80 -12.11
N ALA A 210 -11.88 -0.31 -11.32
CA ALA A 210 -12.46 -1.09 -10.23
C ALA A 210 -13.14 -2.39 -10.69
N ALA A 211 -13.61 -2.43 -11.93
CA ALA A 211 -14.22 -3.62 -12.52
C ALA A 211 -13.18 -4.61 -13.11
N ARG A 212 -11.95 -4.15 -13.38
CA ARG A 212 -10.87 -4.99 -13.93
C ARG A 212 -9.96 -5.60 -12.86
N VAL A 213 -9.90 -5.00 -11.70
CA VAL A 213 -9.12 -5.47 -10.54
C VAL A 213 -10.06 -6.09 -9.51
#